data_0b28c4eb826f941dad73140019480127
#
_entry.id   0b28c4eb826f941dad73140019480127
#
_cell.length_a   1.000
_cell.length_b   1.000
_cell.length_c   1.000
_cell.angle_alpha   90.00
_cell.angle_beta   90.00
_cell.angle_gamma   90.00
#
_symmetry.space_group_name_H-M   'P 1'
#
loop_
_entity.id
_entity.type
_entity.pdbx_description
1 polymer ?
#
loop_
_entity_poly.entity_id
_entity_poly.type
_entity_poly.pdbx_seq_one_letter_code
_entity_poly.pdbx_strand_id
1 'polypeptide(L)'
;IFLIGLTLFIFNLDKIINFKFLILIISIIFIGFIVSKTHDDFAFYHLQQSINFSKSKIQFGLSNLDFSYAKHSSLLYLNSNFYLPYFKYYFFNAPNQFFLTAIIITLSIFVYDKKNEKFLRYFALFSLSYILLKFTRSSEYGTDIIGQLLIILFIYLTILFFLTNNVLLKKEILVISGL
;
A
#
# COMPACT_ATOMS: atom_id res chain seq x y z
N ILE A 1 -5.48 -10.64 -15.74
CA ILE A 1 -5.83 -9.24 -15.39
C ILE A 1 -4.59 -8.51 -14.88
N PHE A 2 -3.86 -9.02 -13.86
CA PHE A 2 -2.66 -8.37 -13.31
C PHE A 2 -1.57 -8.14 -14.36
N LEU A 3 -1.24 -9.15 -15.18
CA LEU A 3 -0.25 -9.04 -16.25
C LEU A 3 -0.66 -8.01 -17.31
N ILE A 4 -1.93 -7.94 -17.67
CA ILE A 4 -2.46 -6.94 -18.61
C ILE A 4 -2.34 -5.53 -18.01
N GLY A 5 -2.70 -5.36 -16.75
CA GLY A 5 -2.54 -4.09 -16.03
C GLY A 5 -1.07 -3.66 -15.95
N LEU A 6 -0.17 -4.59 -15.65
CA LEU A 6 1.26 -4.34 -15.61
C LEU A 6 1.82 -3.96 -16.99
N THR A 7 1.41 -4.66 -18.04
CA THR A 7 1.84 -4.37 -19.43
C THR A 7 1.34 -2.99 -19.87
N LEU A 8 0.06 -2.67 -19.63
CA LEU A 8 -0.49 -1.34 -19.93
C LEU A 8 0.20 -0.24 -19.11
N PHE A 9 0.52 -0.50 -17.88
CA PHE A 9 1.30 0.42 -17.03
C PHE A 9 2.69 0.64 -17.61
N ILE A 10 3.41 -0.42 -17.99
CA ILE A 10 4.76 -0.33 -18.57
C ILE A 10 4.72 0.41 -19.91
N PHE A 11 3.77 0.12 -20.80
CA PHE A 11 3.65 0.81 -22.09
C PHE A 11 3.26 2.29 -22.00
N ASN A 12 2.63 2.71 -20.90
CA ASN A 12 2.33 4.12 -20.65
C ASN A 12 3.40 4.84 -19.83
N LEU A 13 4.39 4.12 -19.29
CA LEU A 13 5.48 4.68 -18.50
C LEU A 13 6.26 5.76 -19.25
N ASP A 14 6.57 5.53 -20.52
CA ASP A 14 7.31 6.47 -21.37
C ASP A 14 6.62 7.83 -21.53
N LYS A 15 5.30 7.87 -21.37
CA LYS A 15 4.51 9.11 -21.46
C LYS A 15 4.29 9.82 -20.12
N ILE A 16 4.43 9.11 -19.00
CA ILE A 16 4.00 9.58 -17.69
C ILE A 16 5.17 9.79 -16.73
N ILE A 17 6.25 9.04 -16.88
CA ILE A 17 7.30 9.01 -15.85
C ILE A 17 8.63 9.51 -16.44
N ASN A 18 9.01 10.72 -16.00
CA ASN A 18 10.38 11.17 -16.14
C ASN A 18 11.31 10.19 -15.36
N PHE A 19 12.45 9.84 -15.94
CA PHE A 19 13.46 8.95 -15.33
C PHE A 19 13.83 9.33 -13.89
N LYS A 20 13.85 10.63 -13.57
CA LYS A 20 14.04 11.14 -12.21
C LYS A 20 12.94 10.70 -11.23
N PHE A 21 11.70 10.62 -11.72
CA PHE A 21 10.57 10.17 -10.90
C PHE A 21 10.63 8.66 -10.64
N LEU A 22 11.06 7.88 -11.63
CA LEU A 22 11.29 6.45 -11.43
C LEU A 22 12.38 6.17 -10.38
N ILE A 23 13.49 6.91 -10.44
CA ILE A 23 14.55 6.83 -9.43
C ILE A 23 14.00 7.16 -8.04
N LEU A 24 13.17 8.19 -7.92
CA LEU A 24 12.53 8.56 -6.65
C LEU A 24 11.68 7.41 -6.09
N ILE A 25 10.84 6.80 -6.92
CA ILE A 25 10.01 5.63 -6.53
C ILE A 25 10.89 4.50 -6.01
N ILE A 26 11.90 4.10 -6.79
CA ILE A 26 12.81 3.02 -6.42
C ILE A 26 13.55 3.36 -5.12
N SER A 27 13.98 4.61 -4.95
CA SER A 27 14.66 5.05 -3.74
C SER A 27 13.76 4.96 -2.51
N ILE A 28 12.49 5.37 -2.59
CA ILE A 28 11.53 5.26 -1.48
C ILE A 28 11.33 3.79 -1.10
N ILE A 29 11.11 2.91 -2.08
CA ILE A 29 10.94 1.48 -1.85
C ILE A 29 12.19 0.89 -1.19
N PHE A 30 13.37 1.20 -1.71
CA PHE A 30 14.64 0.69 -1.20
C PHE A 30 14.92 1.15 0.23
N ILE A 31 14.72 2.45 0.51
CA ILE A 31 14.83 2.98 1.87
C ILE A 31 13.82 2.28 2.79
N GLY A 32 12.58 2.08 2.34
CA GLY A 32 11.56 1.37 3.09
C GLY A 32 11.99 -0.04 3.49
N PHE A 33 12.65 -0.78 2.59
CA PHE A 33 13.19 -2.11 2.93
C PHE A 33 14.34 -2.06 3.95
N ILE A 34 15.22 -1.05 3.87
CA ILE A 34 16.38 -0.96 4.77
C ILE A 34 15.98 -0.51 6.17
N VAL A 35 15.07 0.48 6.28
CA VAL A 35 14.76 1.10 7.56
C VAL A 35 13.49 0.55 8.22
N SER A 36 12.84 -0.44 7.59
CA SER A 36 11.62 -1.04 8.13
C SER A 36 11.88 -1.63 9.52
N LYS A 37 11.04 -1.25 10.48
CA LYS A 37 11.02 -1.86 11.79
C LYS A 37 10.28 -3.19 11.73
N THR A 38 10.74 -4.18 12.49
CA THR A 38 10.01 -5.44 12.63
C THR A 38 8.80 -5.21 13.55
N HIS A 39 7.61 -5.59 13.09
CA HIS A 39 6.40 -5.58 13.92
C HIS A 39 6.53 -6.59 15.07
N ASP A 40 5.96 -6.27 16.22
CA ASP A 40 6.04 -7.16 17.39
C ASP A 40 5.40 -8.53 17.11
N ASP A 41 4.32 -8.56 16.35
CA ASP A 41 3.61 -9.79 15.94
C ASP A 41 4.22 -10.52 14.74
N PHE A 42 5.32 -10.01 14.17
CA PHE A 42 5.96 -10.58 12.97
C PHE A 42 6.30 -12.07 13.15
N ALA A 43 7.00 -12.40 14.21
CA ALA A 43 7.43 -13.78 14.48
C ALA A 43 6.28 -14.67 14.95
N PHE A 44 5.28 -14.10 15.62
CA PHE A 44 4.19 -14.86 16.23
C PHE A 44 3.19 -15.39 15.19
N TYR A 45 2.72 -14.56 14.27
CA TYR A 45 1.74 -15.03 13.30
C TYR A 45 1.88 -14.46 11.88
N HIS A 46 2.34 -13.21 11.66
CA HIS A 46 2.41 -12.65 10.32
C HIS A 46 3.30 -13.45 9.38
N LEU A 47 4.53 -13.75 9.81
CA LEU A 47 5.48 -14.52 9.02
C LEU A 47 5.01 -15.96 8.82
N GLN A 48 4.55 -16.61 9.90
CA GLN A 48 4.10 -18.01 9.85
C GLN A 48 2.92 -18.19 8.91
N GLN A 49 1.92 -17.30 9.00
CA GLN A 49 0.76 -17.34 8.10
C GLN A 49 1.16 -17.14 6.65
N SER A 50 1.98 -16.14 6.35
CA SER A 50 2.44 -15.89 4.98
C SER A 50 3.26 -17.04 4.41
N ILE A 51 4.10 -17.70 5.21
CA ILE A 51 4.82 -18.90 4.81
C ILE A 51 3.86 -20.06 4.54
N ASN A 52 2.88 -20.28 5.42
CA ASN A 52 1.89 -21.33 5.23
C ASN A 52 1.08 -21.12 3.95
N PHE A 53 0.61 -19.89 3.71
CA PHE A 53 -0.12 -19.55 2.48
C PHE A 53 0.74 -19.69 1.21
N SER A 54 2.05 -19.52 1.30
CA SER A 54 2.96 -19.68 0.15
C SER A 54 3.28 -21.14 -0.18
N LYS A 55 3.24 -22.03 0.81
CA LYS A 55 3.71 -23.42 0.66
C LYS A 55 2.58 -24.46 0.68
N SER A 56 1.45 -24.13 1.29
CA SER A 56 0.36 -25.09 1.50
C SER A 56 -0.84 -24.73 0.62
N LYS A 57 -1.58 -25.78 0.21
CA LYS A 57 -2.93 -25.60 -0.33
C LYS A 57 -3.83 -25.04 0.77
N ILE A 58 -4.99 -24.50 0.37
CA ILE A 58 -6.01 -24.04 1.32
C ILE A 58 -6.34 -25.16 2.30
N GLN A 59 -6.16 -24.87 3.58
CA GLN A 59 -6.46 -25.82 4.67
C GLN A 59 -7.64 -25.29 5.47
N PHE A 60 -8.67 -26.10 5.62
CA PHE A 60 -9.83 -25.75 6.44
C PHE A 60 -9.56 -26.10 7.92
N GLY A 61 -10.09 -25.27 8.82
CA GLY A 61 -10.03 -25.52 10.25
C GLY A 61 -8.72 -25.12 10.95
N LEU A 62 -7.81 -24.38 10.26
CA LEU A 62 -6.58 -23.88 10.89
C LEU A 62 -6.85 -23.02 12.13
N SER A 63 -7.95 -22.27 12.15
CA SER A 63 -8.35 -21.44 13.30
C SER A 63 -8.70 -22.27 14.54
N ASN A 64 -9.01 -23.57 14.38
CA ASN A 64 -9.23 -24.48 15.51
C ASN A 64 -7.91 -24.92 16.17
N LEU A 65 -6.81 -24.84 15.44
CA LEU A 65 -5.47 -25.17 15.93
C LEU A 65 -4.80 -23.93 16.54
N ASP A 66 -4.97 -22.80 15.90
CA ASP A 66 -4.40 -21.52 16.34
C ASP A 66 -5.35 -20.38 15.97
N PHE A 67 -5.85 -19.67 16.99
CA PHE A 67 -6.80 -18.58 16.85
C PHE A 67 -6.27 -17.42 15.98
N SER A 68 -4.96 -17.26 15.84
CA SER A 68 -4.37 -16.26 14.96
C SER A 68 -4.82 -16.42 13.50
N TYR A 69 -5.11 -17.64 13.05
CA TYR A 69 -5.65 -17.91 11.72
C TYR A 69 -7.13 -17.51 11.55
N ALA A 70 -7.85 -17.19 12.62
CA ALA A 70 -9.19 -16.59 12.52
C ALA A 70 -9.16 -15.13 12.09
N LYS A 71 -8.02 -14.45 12.30
CA LYS A 71 -7.82 -13.06 11.90
C LYS A 71 -7.23 -12.98 10.48
N HIS A 72 -8.07 -13.25 9.48
CA HIS A 72 -7.63 -13.20 8.09
C HIS A 72 -7.36 -11.78 7.62
N SER A 73 -6.22 -11.60 6.93
CA SER A 73 -5.90 -10.38 6.21
C SER A 73 -5.56 -10.71 4.76
N SER A 74 -6.26 -10.07 3.83
CA SER A 74 -5.97 -10.18 2.39
C SER A 74 -4.54 -9.75 2.06
N LEU A 75 -3.96 -8.87 2.87
CA LEU A 75 -2.58 -8.42 2.71
C LEU A 75 -1.58 -9.55 2.96
N LEU A 76 -1.83 -10.45 3.93
CA LEU A 76 -0.96 -11.60 4.17
C LEU A 76 -0.98 -12.60 3.00
N TYR A 77 -2.14 -12.79 2.36
CA TYR A 77 -2.22 -13.56 1.12
C TYR A 77 -1.46 -12.88 -0.01
N LEU A 78 -1.57 -11.56 -0.14
CA LEU A 78 -0.82 -10.82 -1.15
C LEU A 78 0.70 -10.94 -0.90
N ASN A 79 1.14 -10.80 0.35
CA ASN A 79 2.53 -10.94 0.75
C ASN A 79 3.07 -12.33 0.44
N SER A 80 2.27 -13.39 0.66
CA SER A 80 2.66 -14.78 0.39
C SER A 80 3.00 -15.05 -1.09
N ASN A 81 2.40 -14.29 -2.02
CA ASN A 81 2.71 -14.39 -3.45
C ASN A 81 4.13 -13.90 -3.79
N PHE A 82 4.79 -13.18 -2.89
CA PHE A 82 6.19 -12.73 -3.04
C PHE A 82 7.20 -13.69 -2.43
N TYR A 83 6.82 -14.94 -2.20
CA TYR A 83 7.75 -16.01 -1.86
C TYR A 83 8.55 -16.40 -3.09
N LEU A 84 9.79 -15.91 -3.18
CA LEU A 84 10.66 -16.17 -4.32
C LEU A 84 11.66 -17.30 -3.99
N PRO A 85 11.96 -18.22 -4.92
CA PRO A 85 12.79 -19.41 -4.65
C PRO A 85 14.14 -19.11 -4.00
N TYR A 86 14.82 -18.03 -4.42
CA TYR A 86 16.14 -17.64 -3.92
C TYR A 86 16.08 -16.70 -2.72
N PHE A 87 15.04 -15.84 -2.66
CA PHE A 87 14.91 -14.81 -1.63
C PHE A 87 13.96 -15.23 -0.51
N LYS A 88 13.24 -16.34 -0.68
CA LYS A 88 12.30 -16.90 0.32
C LYS A 88 11.32 -15.81 0.81
N TYR A 89 11.25 -15.59 2.12
CA TYR A 89 10.35 -14.65 2.77
C TYR A 89 10.85 -13.20 2.81
N TYR A 90 12.08 -12.92 2.37
CA TYR A 90 12.64 -11.56 2.45
C TYR A 90 11.85 -10.53 1.64
N PHE A 91 11.16 -10.98 0.58
CA PHE A 91 10.31 -10.12 -0.24
C PHE A 91 8.85 -10.04 0.21
N PHE A 92 8.46 -10.67 1.30
CA PHE A 92 7.08 -10.58 1.81
C PHE A 92 6.65 -9.15 2.15
N ASN A 93 7.58 -8.27 2.49
CA ASN A 93 7.28 -6.85 2.72
C ASN A 93 7.12 -6.03 1.43
N ALA A 94 7.34 -6.60 0.25
CA ALA A 94 7.24 -5.85 -1.01
C ALA A 94 5.87 -5.21 -1.24
N PRO A 95 4.73 -5.89 -1.05
CA PRO A 95 3.43 -5.27 -1.20
C PRO A 95 3.24 -4.05 -0.28
N ASN A 96 3.68 -4.13 0.98
CA ASN A 96 3.58 -3.02 1.92
C ASN A 96 4.38 -1.81 1.42
N GLN A 97 5.60 -2.04 0.91
CA GLN A 97 6.44 -0.98 0.36
C GLN A 97 5.82 -0.36 -0.89
N PHE A 98 5.18 -1.15 -1.75
CA PHE A 98 4.46 -0.63 -2.90
C PHE A 98 3.26 0.23 -2.49
N PHE A 99 2.44 -0.23 -1.54
CA PHE A 99 1.31 0.57 -1.02
C PHE A 99 1.79 1.88 -0.39
N LEU A 100 2.79 1.81 0.50
CA LEU A 100 3.37 2.99 1.15
C LEU A 100 3.86 4.00 0.10
N THR A 101 4.64 3.52 -0.89
CA THR A 101 5.19 4.37 -1.94
C THR A 101 4.09 4.99 -2.79
N ALA A 102 3.08 4.21 -3.18
CA ALA A 102 1.95 4.71 -3.95
C ALA A 102 1.19 5.83 -3.20
N ILE A 103 0.98 5.66 -1.90
CA ILE A 103 0.29 6.65 -1.06
C ILE A 103 1.15 7.91 -0.89
N ILE A 104 2.46 7.79 -0.65
CA ILE A 104 3.38 8.94 -0.58
C ILE A 104 3.33 9.74 -1.88
N ILE A 105 3.40 9.06 -3.03
CA ILE A 105 3.35 9.71 -4.34
C ILE A 105 2.01 10.41 -4.55
N THR A 106 0.91 9.72 -4.26
CA THR A 106 -0.44 10.27 -4.42
C THR A 106 -0.64 11.52 -3.57
N LEU A 107 -0.28 11.46 -2.29
CA LEU A 107 -0.37 12.62 -1.40
C LEU A 107 0.56 13.76 -1.85
N SER A 108 1.75 13.44 -2.35
CA SER A 108 2.67 14.44 -2.90
C SER A 108 2.07 15.16 -4.11
N ILE A 109 1.47 14.42 -5.04
CA ILE A 109 0.78 15.00 -6.19
C ILE A 109 -0.34 15.94 -5.71
N PHE A 110 -1.11 15.52 -4.73
CA PHE A 110 -2.22 16.34 -4.19
C PHE A 110 -1.73 17.63 -3.51
N VAL A 111 -0.58 17.60 -2.85
CA VAL A 111 0.05 18.83 -2.28
C VAL A 111 0.48 19.79 -3.38
N TYR A 112 1.07 19.28 -4.47
CA TYR A 112 1.59 20.12 -5.55
C TYR A 112 0.53 20.61 -6.52
N ASP A 113 -0.59 19.94 -6.67
CA ASP A 113 -1.64 20.36 -7.58
C ASP A 113 -2.38 21.61 -7.05
N LYS A 114 -2.09 22.74 -7.69
CA LYS A 114 -2.67 24.05 -7.35
C LYS A 114 -4.18 24.14 -7.66
N LYS A 115 -4.72 23.20 -8.45
CA LYS A 115 -6.16 23.15 -8.76
C LYS A 115 -6.98 22.62 -7.58
N ASN A 116 -6.35 21.90 -6.67
CA ASN A 116 -7.00 21.38 -5.48
C ASN A 116 -7.31 22.52 -4.49
N GLU A 117 -8.43 22.39 -3.81
CA GLU A 117 -8.83 23.25 -2.68
C GLU A 117 -7.69 23.33 -1.65
N LYS A 118 -7.49 24.52 -1.07
CA LYS A 118 -6.44 24.74 -0.06
C LYS A 118 -6.54 23.76 1.10
N PHE A 119 -7.76 23.50 1.56
CA PHE A 119 -8.01 22.56 2.66
C PHE A 119 -7.50 21.15 2.33
N LEU A 120 -7.81 20.62 1.13
CA LEU A 120 -7.33 19.31 0.69
C LEU A 120 -5.81 19.24 0.58
N ARG A 121 -5.18 20.30 0.11
CA ARG A 121 -3.72 20.38 0.03
C ARG A 121 -3.08 20.37 1.43
N TYR A 122 -3.64 21.08 2.40
CA TYR A 122 -3.16 21.02 3.78
C TYR A 122 -3.38 19.64 4.40
N PHE A 123 -4.54 19.02 4.19
CA PHE A 123 -4.79 17.67 4.65
C PHE A 123 -3.76 16.68 4.09
N ALA A 124 -3.49 16.73 2.78
CA ALA A 124 -2.47 15.90 2.15
C ALA A 124 -1.06 16.17 2.72
N LEU A 125 -0.69 17.44 2.96
CA LEU A 125 0.58 17.82 3.55
C LEU A 125 0.75 17.27 4.97
N PHE A 126 -0.26 17.40 5.82
CA PHE A 126 -0.23 16.86 7.19
C PHE A 126 -0.14 15.33 7.19
N SER A 127 -0.91 14.67 6.31
CA SER A 127 -0.87 13.22 6.16
C SER A 127 0.50 12.75 5.70
N LEU A 128 1.10 13.42 4.72
CA LEU A 128 2.45 13.13 4.23
C LEU A 128 3.49 13.34 5.33
N SER A 129 3.40 14.44 6.08
CA SER A 129 4.30 14.72 7.20
C SER A 129 4.20 13.64 8.29
N TYR A 130 2.99 13.18 8.62
CA TYR A 130 2.79 12.08 9.55
C TYR A 130 3.46 10.78 9.08
N ILE A 131 3.28 10.42 7.80
CA ILE A 131 3.89 9.22 7.21
C ILE A 131 5.42 9.32 7.24
N LEU A 132 5.98 10.48 6.89
CA LEU A 132 7.43 10.69 6.87
C LEU A 132 8.04 10.67 8.27
N LEU A 133 7.40 11.28 9.26
CA LEU A 133 7.84 11.26 10.66
C LEU A 133 7.85 9.86 11.25
N LYS A 134 6.93 9.00 10.81
CA LYS A 134 6.82 7.61 11.24
C LYS A 134 7.27 6.61 10.18
N PHE A 135 8.13 7.00 9.25
CA PHE A 135 8.47 6.21 8.07
C PHE A 135 8.97 4.80 8.42
N THR A 136 9.80 4.65 9.43
CA THR A 136 10.33 3.35 9.86
C THR A 136 9.22 2.38 10.28
N ARG A 137 8.19 2.89 10.96
CA ARG A 137 7.02 2.12 11.35
C ARG A 137 6.04 1.95 10.20
N SER A 138 5.87 2.96 9.37
CA SER A 138 4.99 2.90 8.19
C SER A 138 5.49 1.90 7.14
N SER A 139 6.78 1.58 7.15
CA SER A 139 7.40 0.59 6.25
C SER A 139 7.53 -0.80 6.87
N GLU A 140 7.05 -1.03 8.10
CA GLU A 140 7.15 -2.34 8.75
C GLU A 140 6.30 -3.41 8.07
N TYR A 141 6.70 -4.68 8.25
CA TYR A 141 5.92 -5.81 7.81
C TYR A 141 4.77 -6.07 8.79
N GLY A 142 3.56 -5.75 8.36
CA GLY A 142 2.35 -5.92 9.15
C GLY A 142 1.11 -5.52 8.36
N THR A 143 -0.05 -5.75 8.93
CA THR A 143 -1.35 -5.48 8.28
C THR A 143 -1.93 -4.13 8.66
N ASP A 144 -1.62 -3.64 9.86
CA ASP A 144 -2.31 -2.52 10.50
C ASP A 144 -1.97 -1.18 9.85
N ILE A 145 -0.69 -1.00 9.52
CA ILE A 145 -0.21 0.27 8.93
C ILE A 145 -0.84 0.51 7.57
N ILE A 146 -0.90 -0.52 6.72
CA ILE A 146 -1.51 -0.37 5.40
C ILE A 146 -3.00 -0.02 5.53
N GLY A 147 -3.72 -0.63 6.49
CA GLY A 147 -5.09 -0.25 6.80
C GLY A 147 -5.21 1.23 7.19
N GLN A 148 -4.33 1.73 8.07
CA GLN A 148 -4.31 3.15 8.46
C GLN A 148 -4.02 4.08 7.26
N LEU A 149 -3.07 3.72 6.41
CA LEU A 149 -2.74 4.50 5.21
C LEU A 149 -3.90 4.55 4.21
N LEU A 150 -4.61 3.43 4.03
CA LEU A 150 -5.80 3.39 3.18
C LEU A 150 -6.94 4.23 3.75
N ILE A 151 -7.12 4.27 5.08
CA ILE A 151 -8.09 5.15 5.74
C ILE A 151 -7.77 6.62 5.46
N ILE A 152 -6.51 7.04 5.55
CA ILE A 152 -6.10 8.42 5.22
C ILE A 152 -6.50 8.76 3.78
N LEU A 153 -6.21 7.86 2.83
CA LEU A 153 -6.57 8.06 1.43
C LEU A 153 -8.10 8.10 1.24
N PHE A 154 -8.82 7.22 1.91
CA PHE A 154 -10.29 7.18 1.88
C PHE A 154 -10.90 8.48 2.39
N ILE A 155 -10.42 9.01 3.52
CA ILE A 155 -10.87 10.30 4.07
C ILE A 155 -10.60 11.42 3.05
N TYR A 156 -9.41 11.44 2.43
CA TYR A 156 -9.09 12.42 1.39
C TYR A 156 -10.08 12.36 0.22
N LEU A 157 -10.34 11.16 -0.30
CA LEU A 157 -11.27 10.95 -1.42
C LEU A 157 -12.70 11.34 -1.05
N THR A 158 -13.12 11.06 0.18
CA THR A 158 -14.43 11.45 0.69
C THR A 158 -14.58 12.97 0.73
N ILE A 159 -13.60 13.68 1.25
CA ILE A 159 -13.60 15.15 1.26
C ILE A 159 -13.64 15.71 -0.17
N LEU A 160 -12.80 15.15 -1.05
CA LEU A 160 -12.77 15.55 -2.46
C LEU A 160 -14.14 15.32 -3.15
N PHE A 161 -14.81 14.21 -2.85
CA PHE A 161 -16.15 13.91 -3.37
C PHE A 161 -17.18 14.99 -3.00
N PHE A 162 -17.14 15.47 -1.77
CA PHE A 162 -18.08 16.52 -1.33
C PHE A 162 -17.73 17.91 -1.88
N LEU A 163 -16.44 18.19 -2.08
CA LEU A 163 -16.00 19.50 -2.56
C LEU A 163 -16.08 19.64 -4.09
N THR A 164 -16.01 18.54 -4.84
CA THR A 164 -16.04 18.60 -6.30
C THR A 164 -17.47 18.70 -6.85
N ASN A 165 -17.65 19.53 -7.88
CA ASN A 165 -18.91 19.58 -8.65
C ASN A 165 -18.83 18.74 -9.94
N ASN A 166 -17.67 18.15 -10.26
CA ASN A 166 -17.49 17.35 -11.46
C ASN A 166 -18.10 15.95 -11.28
N VAL A 167 -19.18 15.67 -12.04
CA VAL A 167 -19.91 14.41 -11.97
C VAL A 167 -19.05 13.20 -12.39
N LEU A 168 -18.17 13.36 -13.37
CA LEU A 168 -17.27 12.27 -13.79
C LEU A 168 -16.30 11.93 -12.67
N LEU A 169 -15.67 12.93 -12.07
CA LEU A 169 -14.75 12.72 -10.95
C LEU A 169 -15.46 12.09 -9.75
N LYS A 170 -16.71 12.47 -9.46
CA LYS A 170 -17.51 11.80 -8.41
C LYS A 170 -17.69 10.31 -8.68
N LYS A 171 -18.02 9.93 -9.91
CA LYS A 171 -18.16 8.52 -10.29
C LYS A 171 -16.85 7.76 -10.13
N GLU A 172 -15.73 8.33 -10.56
CA GLU A 172 -14.41 7.72 -10.39
C GLU A 172 -14.06 7.51 -8.91
N ILE A 173 -14.33 8.49 -8.05
CA ILE A 173 -14.09 8.38 -6.61
C ILE A 173 -14.93 7.24 -6.00
N LEU A 174 -16.21 7.13 -6.35
CA LEU A 174 -17.08 6.05 -5.87
C LEU A 174 -16.55 4.67 -6.27
N VAL A 175 -16.10 4.51 -7.51
CA VAL A 175 -15.52 3.25 -7.99
C VAL A 175 -14.22 2.92 -7.24
N ILE A 176 -13.33 3.91 -7.03
CA ILE A 176 -12.05 3.70 -6.34
C ILE A 176 -12.27 3.39 -4.85
N SER A 177 -13.24 4.04 -4.22
CA SER A 177 -13.56 3.83 -2.80
C SER A 177 -14.35 2.54 -2.54
N GLY A 178 -14.87 1.89 -3.57
CA GLY A 178 -15.67 0.67 -3.46
C GLY A 178 -17.12 0.92 -2.99
N LEU A 179 -17.62 2.13 -3.17
CA LEU A 179 -19.00 2.54 -2.82
C LEU A 179 -19.97 2.49 -4.01
#